data_e606aa0d0336f2c0a6e2288cbce16eee
#
_entry.id   e606aa0d0336f2c0a6e2288cbce16eee
#
_cell.length_a   1.000
_cell.length_b   1.000
_cell.length_c   1.000
_cell.angle_alpha   90.00
_cell.angle_beta   90.00
_cell.angle_gamma   90.00
#
_symmetry.space_group_name_H-M   'P 1'
#
loop_
_entity.id
_entity.type
_entity.pdbx_description
1 polymer ?
#
loop_
_entity_poly.entity_id
_entity_poly.type
_entity_poly.pdbx_seq_one_letter_code
_entity_poly.pdbx_strand_id
1 'polypeptide(L)'
;FARIEAYKAGEFDFVHENAAKNWARGYIGQKFSNGSLLKTELPNSNAQGMQAFYFNIRRPLFADVRVRQAIGLAMDYEWMNRQLFYNQYKRSYSYFTNTAMAATGLPSPDELRLLQPLKDRLNPSVFGEVPMPPNTNPPNSLRDNLRQARALLAQAGWTYRDGALRDAAGRPFEFEVLLASRTWERILAPFSRNLEKLGIRAKVRVTDTSLYKKRVDDYDYDMIVHWYLSSQSPGNELTFRFMSNAADELGADNFIGLKDPAVDALINRILAVETRDELITASRALDRVLRHGHYAIAHWHNNVHRISYRKGLGKPQQLPDYYHSEDWVVAAWWWDDNPRATASQSKGARAP
;
A
#
# COMPACT_ATOMS: atom_id res chain seq x y z
N PHE A 1 2.15 10.56 21.96
CA PHE A 1 1.47 11.66 22.67
C PHE A 1 2.46 12.71 23.22
N ALA A 2 3.59 12.35 23.82
CA ALA A 2 4.58 13.30 24.35
C ALA A 2 4.97 14.39 23.33
N ARG A 3 5.27 14.03 22.07
CA ARG A 3 5.58 14.98 20.98
C ARG A 3 4.46 16.00 20.73
N ILE A 4 3.19 15.59 20.80
CA ILE A 4 2.05 16.48 20.59
C ILE A 4 1.93 17.49 21.74
N GLU A 5 2.14 17.05 22.96
CA GLU A 5 2.07 17.95 24.15
C GLU A 5 3.27 18.92 24.17
N ALA A 6 4.48 18.48 23.82
CA ALA A 6 5.64 19.35 23.63
C ALA A 6 5.39 20.42 22.55
N TYR A 7 4.79 20.01 21.41
CA TYR A 7 4.36 20.95 20.35
C TYR A 7 3.35 21.98 20.88
N LYS A 8 2.31 21.52 21.59
CA LYS A 8 1.33 22.42 22.22
C LYS A 8 1.98 23.31 23.28
N ALA A 9 2.96 22.83 24.02
CA ALA A 9 3.73 23.64 24.99
C ALA A 9 4.55 24.73 24.30
N GLY A 10 4.94 24.54 23.03
CA GLY A 10 5.66 25.50 22.23
C GLY A 10 7.16 25.25 22.12
N GLU A 11 7.57 24.00 22.33
CA GLU A 11 8.96 23.59 22.21
C GLU A 11 9.43 23.60 20.74
N PHE A 12 8.50 23.52 19.79
CA PHE A 12 8.75 23.64 18.35
C PHE A 12 7.50 24.12 17.61
N ASP A 13 7.67 24.59 16.37
CA ASP A 13 6.69 25.40 15.66
C ASP A 13 5.97 24.66 14.54
N PHE A 14 6.47 23.47 14.14
CA PHE A 14 5.94 22.68 13.04
C PHE A 14 5.93 21.20 13.39
N VAL A 15 4.91 20.48 12.92
CA VAL A 15 4.79 19.03 13.06
C VAL A 15 4.20 18.44 11.80
N HIS A 16 4.80 17.36 11.29
CA HIS A 16 4.19 16.42 10.36
C HIS A 16 3.70 15.20 11.15
N GLU A 17 2.42 14.83 10.97
CA GLU A 17 1.80 13.72 11.70
C GLU A 17 1.37 12.59 10.75
N ASN A 18 2.00 11.44 10.89
CA ASN A 18 1.70 10.26 10.07
C ASN A 18 0.60 9.37 10.67
N ALA A 19 0.41 9.42 12.00
CA ALA A 19 -0.54 8.56 12.68
C ALA A 19 -1.97 9.12 12.61
N ALA A 20 -2.86 8.41 11.93
CA ALA A 20 -4.27 8.79 11.77
C ALA A 20 -4.98 9.08 13.10
N LYS A 21 -4.76 8.24 14.14
CA LYS A 21 -5.33 8.44 15.47
C LYS A 21 -4.87 9.76 16.12
N ASN A 22 -3.58 10.07 16.02
CA ASN A 22 -3.02 11.29 16.57
C ASN A 22 -3.60 12.51 15.85
N TRP A 23 -3.63 12.48 14.50
CA TRP A 23 -4.20 13.54 13.70
C TRP A 23 -5.66 13.81 14.03
N ALA A 24 -6.46 12.75 14.18
CA ALA A 24 -7.89 12.87 14.48
C ALA A 24 -8.16 13.40 15.90
N ARG A 25 -7.35 13.02 16.90
CA ARG A 25 -7.65 13.23 18.32
C ARG A 25 -6.63 14.06 19.10
N GLY A 26 -5.43 14.23 18.57
CA GLY A 26 -4.35 14.92 19.28
C GLY A 26 -4.28 16.42 18.97
N TYR A 27 -4.55 16.80 17.74
CA TYR A 27 -4.45 18.19 17.25
C TYR A 27 -5.75 18.96 17.45
N ILE A 28 -6.17 19.07 18.71
CA ILE A 28 -7.39 19.73 19.18
C ILE A 28 -7.10 20.51 20.48
N GLY A 29 -8.01 21.38 20.89
CA GLY A 29 -7.95 22.16 22.12
C GLY A 29 -7.86 23.65 21.88
N GLN A 30 -7.72 24.44 22.97
CA GLN A 30 -7.83 25.89 22.96
C GLN A 30 -6.89 26.58 21.96
N LYS A 31 -5.63 26.09 21.83
CA LYS A 31 -4.65 26.67 20.90
C LYS A 31 -5.02 26.48 19.42
N PHE A 32 -5.79 25.46 19.10
CA PHE A 32 -6.35 25.23 17.77
C PHE A 32 -7.63 26.04 17.55
N SER A 33 -8.53 26.10 18.54
CA SER A 33 -9.77 26.83 18.42
C SER A 33 -9.56 28.35 18.38
N ASN A 34 -8.54 28.89 19.04
CA ASN A 34 -8.20 30.32 18.99
C ASN A 34 -7.24 30.68 17.83
N GLY A 35 -6.85 29.70 17.00
CA GLY A 35 -5.99 29.92 15.83
C GLY A 35 -4.50 30.16 16.16
N SER A 36 -4.03 29.94 17.39
CA SER A 36 -2.60 30.02 17.72
C SER A 36 -1.79 28.89 17.07
N LEU A 37 -2.40 27.72 16.94
CA LEU A 37 -1.91 26.58 16.18
C LEU A 37 -2.86 26.30 14.99
N LEU A 38 -2.29 26.13 13.83
CA LEU A 38 -3.00 25.82 12.59
C LEU A 38 -2.82 24.36 12.25
N LYS A 39 -3.80 23.79 11.57
CA LYS A 39 -3.85 22.39 11.14
C LYS A 39 -4.34 22.34 9.72
N THR A 40 -3.60 21.67 8.84
CA THR A 40 -3.94 21.53 7.42
C THR A 40 -3.44 20.22 6.82
N GLU A 41 -4.09 19.83 5.75
CA GLU A 41 -3.66 18.71 4.90
C GLU A 41 -3.21 19.28 3.55
N LEU A 42 -1.96 19.03 3.18
CA LEU A 42 -1.37 19.48 1.93
C LEU A 42 -1.22 18.30 0.98
N PRO A 43 -1.82 18.32 -0.21
CA PRO A 43 -1.70 17.26 -1.19
C PRO A 43 -0.25 17.11 -1.67
N ASN A 44 0.12 15.87 -2.02
CA ASN A 44 1.39 15.56 -2.64
C ASN A 44 1.24 14.48 -3.72
N SER A 45 2.15 14.49 -4.68
CA SER A 45 2.25 13.49 -5.75
C SER A 45 3.42 12.51 -5.54
N ASN A 46 3.93 12.40 -4.32
CA ASN A 46 5.03 11.50 -4.00
C ASN A 46 4.66 10.05 -4.32
N ALA A 47 5.59 9.32 -4.90
CA ALA A 47 5.44 7.89 -5.11
C ALA A 47 5.25 7.17 -3.77
N GLN A 48 4.19 6.35 -3.66
CA GLN A 48 3.83 5.67 -2.43
C GLN A 48 4.24 4.19 -2.44
N GLY A 49 4.42 3.58 -3.62
CA GLY A 49 4.65 2.16 -3.72
C GLY A 49 3.49 1.33 -3.15
N MET A 50 3.78 0.15 -2.62
CA MET A 50 2.75 -0.70 -2.03
C MET A 50 3.20 -1.32 -0.71
N GLN A 51 2.62 -0.85 0.39
CA GLN A 51 2.59 -1.60 1.64
C GLN A 51 1.48 -2.65 1.54
N ALA A 52 1.77 -3.90 1.94
CA ALA A 52 0.84 -5.01 1.79
C ALA A 52 1.15 -6.17 2.75
N PHE A 53 0.20 -7.09 2.87
CA PHE A 53 0.52 -8.47 3.24
C PHE A 53 0.99 -9.19 1.98
N TYR A 54 2.24 -9.67 1.97
CA TYR A 54 2.84 -10.40 0.87
C TYR A 54 2.82 -11.90 1.13
N PHE A 55 2.34 -12.65 0.14
CA PHE A 55 2.39 -14.11 0.15
C PHE A 55 3.78 -14.61 -0.25
N ASN A 56 4.30 -15.60 0.45
CA ASN A 56 5.45 -16.36 0.00
C ASN A 56 4.98 -17.51 -0.90
N ILE A 57 5.04 -17.33 -2.22
CA ILE A 57 4.56 -18.35 -3.17
C ILE A 57 5.51 -19.55 -3.32
N ARG A 58 6.66 -19.55 -2.63
CA ARG A 58 7.47 -20.77 -2.44
C ARG A 58 6.71 -21.80 -1.62
N ARG A 59 5.74 -21.36 -0.80
CA ARG A 59 4.85 -22.26 -0.06
C ARG A 59 3.76 -22.81 -1.00
N PRO A 60 3.62 -24.13 -1.14
CA PRO A 60 2.62 -24.74 -2.04
C PRO A 60 1.19 -24.24 -1.79
N LEU A 61 0.89 -23.88 -0.54
CA LEU A 61 -0.40 -23.33 -0.13
C LEU A 61 -0.80 -22.09 -0.93
N PHE A 62 0.16 -21.27 -1.35
CA PHE A 62 -0.06 -20.02 -2.07
C PHE A 62 0.34 -20.09 -3.55
N ALA A 63 0.62 -21.27 -4.08
CA ALA A 63 0.99 -21.43 -5.50
C ALA A 63 -0.18 -21.05 -6.43
N ASP A 64 -1.41 -21.42 -6.06
CA ASP A 64 -2.60 -21.13 -6.87
C ASP A 64 -3.06 -19.67 -6.70
N VAL A 65 -3.15 -18.95 -7.81
CA VAL A 65 -3.60 -17.55 -7.83
C VAL A 65 -5.02 -17.37 -7.27
N ARG A 66 -5.92 -18.35 -7.47
CA ARG A 66 -7.29 -18.32 -6.95
C ARG A 66 -7.34 -18.31 -5.43
N VAL A 67 -6.39 -19.03 -4.80
CA VAL A 67 -6.23 -19.03 -3.33
C VAL A 67 -5.80 -17.66 -2.84
N ARG A 68 -4.79 -17.04 -3.47
CA ARG A 68 -4.33 -15.70 -3.11
C ARG A 68 -5.43 -14.65 -3.29
N GLN A 69 -6.15 -14.72 -4.39
CA GLN A 69 -7.29 -13.85 -4.66
C GLN A 69 -8.39 -14.02 -3.61
N ALA A 70 -8.75 -15.26 -3.26
CA ALA A 70 -9.76 -15.55 -2.26
C ALA A 70 -9.41 -14.99 -0.87
N ILE A 71 -8.15 -15.13 -0.46
CA ILE A 71 -7.67 -14.56 0.82
C ILE A 71 -7.77 -13.03 0.79
N GLY A 72 -7.39 -12.39 -0.33
CA GLY A 72 -7.50 -10.94 -0.50
C GLY A 72 -8.93 -10.40 -0.37
N LEU A 73 -9.95 -11.17 -0.82
CA LEU A 73 -11.38 -10.84 -0.70
C LEU A 73 -11.89 -10.78 0.75
N ALA A 74 -11.17 -11.38 1.70
CA ALA A 74 -11.52 -11.31 3.12
C ALA A 74 -11.08 -10.00 3.80
N MET A 75 -10.29 -9.16 3.11
CA MET A 75 -9.81 -7.88 3.65
C MET A 75 -10.88 -6.80 3.52
N ASP A 76 -11.51 -6.43 4.63
CA ASP A 76 -12.50 -5.33 4.70
C ASP A 76 -11.77 -4.01 5.01
N TYR A 77 -11.13 -3.45 4.00
CA TYR A 77 -10.40 -2.19 4.15
C TYR A 77 -11.32 -1.03 4.51
N GLU A 78 -12.49 -0.91 3.91
CA GLU A 78 -13.41 0.20 4.12
C GLU A 78 -13.88 0.26 5.57
N TRP A 79 -14.17 -0.91 6.17
CA TRP A 79 -14.47 -0.99 7.60
C TRP A 79 -13.26 -0.58 8.45
N MET A 80 -12.07 -1.08 8.12
CA MET A 80 -10.84 -0.73 8.83
C MET A 80 -10.56 0.78 8.74
N ASN A 81 -10.75 1.37 7.56
CA ASN A 81 -10.53 2.80 7.38
C ASN A 81 -11.47 3.63 8.25
N ARG A 82 -12.74 3.25 8.32
CA ARG A 82 -13.70 3.92 9.21
C ARG A 82 -13.39 3.72 10.69
N GLN A 83 -13.16 2.48 11.12
CA GLN A 83 -13.08 2.12 12.54
C GLN A 83 -11.70 2.30 13.15
N LEU A 84 -10.63 2.07 12.40
CA LEU A 84 -9.26 2.10 12.90
C LEU A 84 -8.49 3.35 12.47
N PHE A 85 -8.84 3.93 11.31
CA PHE A 85 -8.05 4.99 10.68
C PHE A 85 -8.79 6.31 10.48
N TYR A 86 -10.01 6.45 11.01
CA TYR A 86 -10.78 7.70 10.96
C TYR A 86 -11.01 8.23 9.54
N ASN A 87 -11.14 7.34 8.54
CA ASN A 87 -11.25 7.63 7.11
C ASN A 87 -10.07 8.44 6.53
N GLN A 88 -8.88 8.31 7.10
CA GLN A 88 -7.75 9.17 6.76
C GLN A 88 -6.76 8.56 5.77
N TYR A 89 -6.99 7.37 5.27
CA TYR A 89 -6.13 6.73 4.28
C TYR A 89 -6.90 6.42 3.00
N LYS A 90 -6.14 6.30 1.90
CA LYS A 90 -6.62 5.76 0.63
C LYS A 90 -6.11 4.34 0.45
N ARG A 91 -6.91 3.47 -0.17
CA ARG A 91 -6.47 2.12 -0.51
C ARG A 91 -5.35 2.18 -1.53
N SER A 92 -4.23 1.48 -1.26
CA SER A 92 -3.22 1.22 -2.26
C SER A 92 -3.74 0.20 -3.27
N TYR A 93 -3.31 0.32 -4.53
CA TYR A 93 -3.85 -0.50 -5.61
C TYR A 93 -2.78 -0.96 -6.61
N SER A 94 -1.57 -0.42 -6.54
CA SER A 94 -0.49 -0.63 -7.49
C SER A 94 0.85 -0.70 -6.79
N TYR A 95 1.83 -1.41 -7.36
CA TYR A 95 3.22 -1.35 -6.92
C TYR A 95 3.83 0.04 -7.14
N PHE A 96 3.21 0.84 -7.99
CA PHE A 96 3.59 2.23 -8.30
C PHE A 96 2.49 3.22 -7.87
N THR A 97 1.81 2.95 -6.76
CA THR A 97 0.72 3.80 -6.25
C THR A 97 1.12 5.27 -6.20
N ASN A 98 0.20 6.15 -6.60
CA ASN A 98 0.35 7.61 -6.67
C ASN A 98 1.39 8.09 -7.70
N THR A 99 1.61 7.33 -8.76
CA THR A 99 2.48 7.72 -9.88
C THR A 99 1.82 7.47 -11.22
N ALA A 100 2.35 8.06 -12.28
CA ALA A 100 1.92 7.79 -13.65
C ALA A 100 2.19 6.35 -14.12
N MET A 101 3.02 5.59 -13.39
CA MET A 101 3.39 4.20 -13.70
C MET A 101 2.40 3.16 -13.19
N ALA A 102 1.42 3.56 -12.40
CA ALA A 102 0.33 2.67 -11.99
C ALA A 102 -0.54 2.30 -13.19
N ALA A 103 -0.72 1.00 -13.45
CA ALA A 103 -1.63 0.52 -14.51
C ALA A 103 -3.08 0.81 -14.16
N THR A 104 -3.88 1.19 -15.16
CA THR A 104 -5.32 1.49 -15.02
C THR A 104 -6.11 0.88 -16.17
N GLY A 105 -7.36 0.50 -15.93
CA GLY A 105 -8.29 0.02 -16.97
C GLY A 105 -7.73 -1.10 -17.83
N LEU A 106 -8.06 -1.06 -19.13
CA LEU A 106 -7.49 -1.94 -20.14
C LEU A 106 -6.06 -1.54 -20.51
N PRO A 107 -5.23 -2.47 -21.01
CA PRO A 107 -3.88 -2.12 -21.47
C PRO A 107 -3.95 -1.17 -22.67
N SER A 108 -3.12 -0.12 -22.64
CA SER A 108 -2.98 0.80 -23.77
C SER A 108 -2.34 0.10 -24.99
N PRO A 109 -2.46 0.68 -26.21
CA PRO A 109 -1.76 0.15 -27.38
C PRO A 109 -0.26 -0.03 -27.17
N ASP A 110 0.37 0.85 -26.41
CA ASP A 110 1.81 0.81 -26.11
C ASP A 110 2.13 -0.30 -25.11
N GLU A 111 1.32 -0.48 -24.06
CA GLU A 111 1.43 -1.63 -23.16
C GLU A 111 1.24 -2.94 -23.91
N LEU A 112 0.26 -3.02 -24.83
CA LEU A 112 0.02 -4.21 -25.66
C LEU A 112 1.22 -4.58 -26.53
N ARG A 113 1.97 -3.62 -27.09
CA ARG A 113 3.20 -3.90 -27.84
C ARG A 113 4.26 -4.62 -27.00
N LEU A 114 4.30 -4.36 -25.68
CA LEU A 114 5.20 -5.04 -24.75
C LEU A 114 4.66 -6.39 -24.27
N LEU A 115 3.35 -6.52 -24.11
CA LEU A 115 2.69 -7.71 -23.56
C LEU A 115 2.46 -8.80 -24.59
N GLN A 116 2.11 -8.45 -25.85
CA GLN A 116 1.80 -9.41 -26.91
C GLN A 116 2.93 -10.42 -27.21
N PRO A 117 4.21 -10.03 -27.26
CA PRO A 117 5.31 -11.00 -27.43
C PRO A 117 5.43 -12.00 -26.26
N LEU A 118 4.85 -11.70 -25.11
CA LEU A 118 4.90 -12.52 -23.91
C LEU A 118 3.60 -13.31 -23.65
N LYS A 119 2.61 -13.23 -24.56
CA LYS A 119 1.25 -13.75 -24.36
C LYS A 119 1.19 -15.21 -23.91
N ASP A 120 2.08 -16.05 -24.45
CA ASP A 120 2.07 -17.49 -24.16
C ASP A 120 2.63 -17.82 -22.75
N ARG A 121 3.22 -16.83 -22.08
CA ARG A 121 3.75 -16.91 -20.71
C ARG A 121 2.89 -16.15 -19.70
N LEU A 122 1.97 -15.32 -20.18
CA LEU A 122 1.12 -14.49 -19.35
C LEU A 122 -0.24 -15.13 -19.11
N ASN A 123 -0.81 -14.90 -17.93
CA ASN A 123 -2.21 -15.21 -17.70
C ASN A 123 -3.07 -14.38 -18.70
N PRO A 124 -4.00 -15.00 -19.44
CA PRO A 124 -4.86 -14.27 -20.39
C PRO A 124 -5.61 -13.08 -19.80
N SER A 125 -5.89 -13.09 -18.49
CA SER A 125 -6.53 -11.96 -17.79
C SER A 125 -5.72 -10.66 -17.83
N VAL A 126 -4.39 -10.73 -18.04
CA VAL A 126 -3.51 -9.56 -18.16
C VAL A 126 -3.92 -8.62 -19.29
N PHE A 127 -4.55 -9.17 -20.33
CA PHE A 127 -5.06 -8.42 -21.50
C PHE A 127 -6.44 -7.78 -21.24
N GLY A 128 -7.04 -8.03 -20.08
CA GLY A 128 -8.27 -7.42 -19.60
C GLY A 128 -8.02 -6.21 -18.69
N GLU A 129 -9.07 -5.81 -17.98
CA GLU A 129 -8.94 -4.75 -16.98
C GLU A 129 -8.01 -5.17 -15.84
N VAL A 130 -7.15 -4.26 -15.43
CA VAL A 130 -6.25 -4.50 -14.29
C VAL A 130 -7.07 -4.63 -13.00
N PRO A 131 -6.82 -5.68 -12.17
CA PRO A 131 -7.60 -5.91 -10.97
C PRO A 131 -7.43 -4.77 -9.96
N MET A 132 -8.54 -4.30 -9.42
CA MET A 132 -8.56 -3.37 -8.30
C MET A 132 -8.75 -4.14 -6.98
N PRO A 133 -8.23 -3.61 -5.87
CA PRO A 133 -8.50 -4.20 -4.56
C PRO A 133 -10.00 -4.33 -4.29
N PRO A 134 -10.46 -5.40 -3.62
CA PRO A 134 -11.86 -5.58 -3.27
C PRO A 134 -12.42 -4.41 -2.49
N ASN A 135 -13.65 -4.03 -2.79
CA ASN A 135 -14.38 -2.95 -2.11
C ASN A 135 -15.58 -3.54 -1.33
N THR A 136 -15.86 -3.01 -0.15
CA THR A 136 -16.98 -3.43 0.69
C THR A 136 -18.00 -2.32 0.94
N ASN A 137 -17.84 -1.12 0.34
CA ASN A 137 -18.86 -0.08 0.36
C ASN A 137 -20.03 -0.44 -0.59
N PRO A 138 -21.27 -0.05 -0.26
CA PRO A 138 -22.41 -0.26 -1.16
C PRO A 138 -22.15 0.28 -2.59
N PRO A 139 -22.59 -0.42 -3.64
CA PRO A 139 -23.43 -1.62 -3.62
C PRO A 139 -22.69 -2.94 -3.29
N ASN A 140 -21.34 -2.91 -3.13
CA ASN A 140 -20.54 -4.07 -2.75
C ASN A 140 -20.67 -4.38 -1.26
N SER A 141 -20.30 -5.59 -0.86
CA SER A 141 -20.30 -5.99 0.55
C SER A 141 -19.21 -7.03 0.86
N LEU A 142 -18.78 -7.09 2.11
CA LEU A 142 -17.92 -8.17 2.60
C LEU A 142 -18.58 -9.55 2.38
N ARG A 143 -19.90 -9.65 2.51
CA ARG A 143 -20.64 -10.91 2.28
C ARG A 143 -20.47 -11.41 0.85
N ASP A 144 -20.57 -10.53 -0.13
CA ASP A 144 -20.39 -10.88 -1.54
C ASP A 144 -18.94 -11.26 -1.86
N ASN A 145 -17.98 -10.52 -1.29
CA ASN A 145 -16.57 -10.86 -1.40
C ASN A 145 -16.27 -12.24 -0.81
N LEU A 146 -16.80 -12.57 0.38
CA LEU A 146 -16.61 -13.89 1.00
C LEU A 146 -17.32 -15.00 0.23
N ARG A 147 -18.47 -14.74 -0.43
CA ARG A 147 -19.11 -15.70 -1.32
C ARG A 147 -18.24 -15.99 -2.55
N GLN A 148 -17.66 -14.95 -3.16
CA GLN A 148 -16.72 -15.11 -4.27
C GLN A 148 -15.45 -15.85 -3.84
N ALA A 149 -14.92 -15.54 -2.65
CA ALA A 149 -13.76 -16.23 -2.08
C ALA A 149 -14.01 -17.74 -1.92
N ARG A 150 -15.17 -18.13 -1.41
CA ARG A 150 -15.56 -19.55 -1.31
C ARG A 150 -15.60 -20.25 -2.67
N ALA A 151 -16.14 -19.59 -3.69
CA ALA A 151 -16.19 -20.15 -5.03
C ALA A 151 -14.78 -20.37 -5.62
N LEU A 152 -13.87 -19.41 -5.44
CA LEU A 152 -12.47 -19.53 -5.87
C LEU A 152 -11.73 -20.65 -5.15
N LEU A 153 -11.92 -20.76 -3.83
CA LEU A 153 -11.31 -21.82 -3.02
C LEU A 153 -11.84 -23.21 -3.43
N ALA A 154 -13.14 -23.34 -3.69
CA ALA A 154 -13.71 -24.57 -4.20
C ALA A 154 -13.14 -24.97 -5.58
N GLN A 155 -12.99 -24.01 -6.50
CA GLN A 155 -12.35 -24.21 -7.80
C GLN A 155 -10.87 -24.61 -7.67
N ALA A 156 -10.20 -24.15 -6.60
CA ALA A 156 -8.83 -24.51 -6.27
C ALA A 156 -8.71 -25.85 -5.51
N GLY A 157 -9.82 -26.61 -5.33
CA GLY A 157 -9.83 -27.94 -4.72
C GLY A 157 -10.00 -27.93 -3.21
N TRP A 158 -10.32 -26.80 -2.60
CA TRP A 158 -10.55 -26.69 -1.17
C TRP A 158 -12.03 -26.88 -0.82
N THR A 159 -12.32 -27.68 0.19
CA THR A 159 -13.70 -27.98 0.63
C THR A 159 -13.89 -27.64 2.10
N TYR A 160 -14.97 -26.91 2.41
CA TYR A 160 -15.34 -26.62 3.80
C TYR A 160 -16.00 -27.86 4.42
N ARG A 161 -15.36 -28.44 5.46
CA ARG A 161 -15.82 -29.61 6.22
C ARG A 161 -15.44 -29.47 7.68
N ASP A 162 -16.33 -29.88 8.59
CA ASP A 162 -16.09 -29.92 10.05
C ASP A 162 -15.51 -28.62 10.61
N GLY A 163 -16.09 -27.46 10.20
CA GLY A 163 -15.67 -26.15 10.69
C GLY A 163 -14.37 -25.60 10.11
N ALA A 164 -13.73 -26.30 9.18
CA ALA A 164 -12.47 -25.88 8.55
C ALA A 164 -12.48 -26.07 7.04
N LEU A 165 -11.72 -25.25 6.34
CA LEU A 165 -11.40 -25.45 4.93
C LEU A 165 -10.31 -26.52 4.81
N ARG A 166 -10.53 -27.53 3.98
CA ARG A 166 -9.63 -28.69 3.85
C ARG A 166 -9.26 -28.99 2.40
N ASP A 167 -8.05 -29.45 2.18
CA ASP A 167 -7.61 -29.99 0.89
C ASP A 167 -8.14 -31.41 0.64
N ALA A 168 -7.77 -32.00 -0.50
CA ALA A 168 -8.16 -33.36 -0.87
C ALA A 168 -7.66 -34.42 0.12
N ALA A 169 -6.54 -34.18 0.80
CA ALA A 169 -5.98 -35.07 1.83
C ALA A 169 -6.59 -34.84 3.22
N GLY A 170 -7.55 -33.93 3.35
CA GLY A 170 -8.23 -33.58 4.61
C GLY A 170 -7.43 -32.64 5.50
N ARG A 171 -6.29 -32.10 5.06
CA ARG A 171 -5.48 -31.16 5.84
C ARG A 171 -6.15 -29.81 5.92
N PRO A 172 -6.21 -29.15 7.10
CA PRO A 172 -6.84 -27.85 7.26
C PRO A 172 -6.01 -26.75 6.60
N PHE A 173 -6.68 -25.68 6.14
CA PHE A 173 -6.03 -24.50 5.62
C PHE A 173 -5.54 -23.61 6.77
N GLU A 174 -4.27 -23.71 7.08
CA GLU A 174 -3.63 -22.89 8.12
C GLU A 174 -2.33 -22.29 7.57
N PHE A 175 -2.07 -21.04 7.96
CA PHE A 175 -0.81 -20.37 7.63
C PHE A 175 -0.40 -19.38 8.73
N GLU A 176 0.87 -19.00 8.75
CA GLU A 176 1.43 -18.05 9.69
C GLU A 176 1.60 -16.67 9.05
N VAL A 177 1.21 -15.61 9.78
CA VAL A 177 1.57 -14.23 9.48
C VAL A 177 2.69 -13.80 10.41
N LEU A 178 3.91 -13.66 9.88
CA LEU A 178 5.08 -13.27 10.65
C LEU A 178 5.17 -11.76 10.77
N LEU A 179 5.36 -11.25 11.98
CA LEU A 179 5.38 -9.83 12.31
C LEU A 179 6.60 -9.46 13.16
N ALA A 180 7.19 -8.28 12.89
CA ALA A 180 8.19 -7.66 13.75
C ALA A 180 7.59 -6.76 14.85
N SER A 181 6.28 -6.49 14.83
CA SER A 181 5.62 -5.55 15.75
C SER A 181 4.18 -5.94 16.04
N ARG A 182 3.80 -5.86 17.32
CA ARG A 182 2.42 -6.05 17.77
C ARG A 182 1.43 -5.00 17.24
N THR A 183 1.93 -3.90 16.71
CA THR A 183 1.07 -2.85 16.13
C THR A 183 0.14 -3.39 15.04
N TRP A 184 0.56 -4.44 14.33
CA TRP A 184 -0.21 -5.08 13.27
C TRP A 184 -1.30 -6.02 13.77
N GLU A 185 -1.27 -6.46 15.04
CA GLU A 185 -2.27 -7.39 15.58
C GLU A 185 -3.69 -6.82 15.48
N ARG A 186 -3.87 -5.52 15.74
CA ARG A 186 -5.17 -4.86 15.65
C ARG A 186 -5.71 -4.77 14.20
N ILE A 187 -4.82 -4.84 13.21
CA ILE A 187 -5.15 -4.87 11.78
C ILE A 187 -5.52 -6.29 11.38
N LEU A 188 -4.73 -7.25 11.84
CA LEU A 188 -4.93 -8.67 11.52
C LEU A 188 -6.15 -9.26 12.21
N ALA A 189 -6.52 -8.81 13.40
CA ALA A 189 -7.65 -9.37 14.13
C ALA A 189 -8.99 -9.36 13.36
N PRO A 190 -9.45 -8.26 12.74
CA PRO A 190 -10.65 -8.28 11.92
C PRO A 190 -10.46 -9.09 10.62
N PHE A 191 -9.27 -9.06 10.02
CA PHE A 191 -8.97 -9.85 8.83
C PHE A 191 -8.99 -11.36 9.13
N SER A 192 -8.36 -11.81 10.23
CA SER A 192 -8.40 -13.21 10.67
C SER A 192 -9.83 -13.69 10.93
N ARG A 193 -10.66 -12.87 11.59
CA ARG A 193 -12.09 -13.21 11.78
C ARG A 193 -12.86 -13.39 10.46
N ASN A 194 -12.50 -12.65 9.42
CA ASN A 194 -13.12 -12.84 8.11
C ASN A 194 -12.61 -14.11 7.42
N LEU A 195 -11.32 -14.45 7.58
CA LEU A 195 -10.75 -15.71 7.10
C LEU A 195 -11.37 -16.93 7.80
N GLU A 196 -11.63 -16.85 9.10
CA GLU A 196 -12.32 -17.91 9.87
C GLU A 196 -13.71 -18.22 9.31
N LYS A 197 -14.44 -17.22 8.78
CA LYS A 197 -15.73 -17.42 8.08
C LYS A 197 -15.57 -18.25 6.80
N LEU A 198 -14.38 -18.32 6.23
CA LEU A 198 -14.03 -19.19 5.11
C LEU A 198 -13.48 -20.55 5.56
N GLY A 199 -13.28 -20.76 6.87
CA GLY A 199 -12.65 -21.94 7.42
C GLY A 199 -11.13 -21.92 7.36
N ILE A 200 -10.53 -20.75 7.14
CA ILE A 200 -9.08 -20.52 7.07
C ILE A 200 -8.58 -20.01 8.41
N ARG A 201 -7.49 -20.57 8.90
CA ARG A 201 -6.84 -20.15 10.14
C ARG A 201 -5.52 -19.43 9.86
N ALA A 202 -5.48 -18.12 10.08
CA ALA A 202 -4.27 -17.31 10.06
C ALA A 202 -3.69 -17.21 11.48
N LYS A 203 -2.48 -17.75 11.69
CA LYS A 203 -1.77 -17.70 12.97
C LYS A 203 -0.84 -16.49 13.00
N VAL A 204 -1.04 -15.57 13.92
CA VAL A 204 -0.18 -14.40 14.06
C VAL A 204 1.04 -14.74 14.91
N ARG A 205 2.23 -14.53 14.38
CA ARG A 205 3.50 -14.74 15.06
C ARG A 205 4.28 -13.42 15.14
N VAL A 206 4.38 -12.88 16.33
CA VAL A 206 5.26 -11.71 16.60
C VAL A 206 6.59 -12.23 17.14
N THR A 207 7.69 -11.77 16.56
CA THR A 207 9.05 -12.06 17.01
C THR A 207 9.82 -10.77 17.29
N ASP A 208 10.96 -10.87 17.96
CA ASP A 208 11.91 -9.78 18.03
C ASP A 208 12.51 -9.46 16.65
N THR A 209 13.11 -8.28 16.51
CA THR A 209 13.60 -7.78 15.23
C THR A 209 14.69 -8.67 14.63
N SER A 210 15.56 -9.24 15.45
CA SER A 210 16.68 -10.07 14.97
C SER A 210 16.18 -11.40 14.41
N LEU A 211 15.28 -12.06 15.12
CA LEU A 211 14.66 -13.30 14.66
C LEU A 211 13.75 -13.05 13.45
N TYR A 212 13.00 -11.92 13.45
CA TYR A 212 12.21 -11.51 12.28
C TYR A 212 13.08 -11.38 11.04
N LYS A 213 14.16 -10.58 11.15
CA LYS A 213 15.10 -10.36 10.03
C LYS A 213 15.67 -11.68 9.52
N LYS A 214 16.17 -12.53 10.42
CA LYS A 214 16.72 -13.84 10.04
C LYS A 214 15.70 -14.70 9.29
N ARG A 215 14.46 -14.82 9.80
CA ARG A 215 13.42 -15.61 9.16
C ARG A 215 13.04 -15.06 7.78
N VAL A 216 12.99 -13.72 7.66
CA VAL A 216 12.70 -13.07 6.37
C VAL A 216 13.83 -13.31 5.37
N ASP A 217 15.09 -13.19 5.78
CA ASP A 217 16.25 -13.44 4.92
C ASP A 217 16.35 -14.90 4.47
N ASP A 218 15.94 -15.83 5.34
CA ASP A 218 15.88 -17.28 5.04
C ASP A 218 14.59 -17.68 4.28
N TYR A 219 13.68 -16.72 3.97
CA TYR A 219 12.34 -16.96 3.40
C TYR A 219 11.48 -17.93 4.22
N ASP A 220 11.74 -18.02 5.54
CA ASP A 220 10.99 -18.89 6.47
C ASP A 220 9.75 -18.18 7.03
N TYR A 221 8.76 -17.98 6.17
CA TYR A 221 7.44 -17.42 6.51
C TYR A 221 6.42 -17.86 5.46
N ASP A 222 5.14 -17.74 5.81
CA ASP A 222 4.03 -17.92 4.89
C ASP A 222 3.54 -16.56 4.36
N MET A 223 3.36 -15.59 5.24
CA MET A 223 2.94 -14.22 4.91
C MET A 223 3.68 -13.22 5.80
N ILE A 224 4.08 -12.08 5.24
CA ILE A 224 4.70 -10.97 5.97
C ILE A 224 4.02 -9.64 5.64
N VAL A 225 4.23 -8.63 6.51
CA VAL A 225 4.00 -7.23 6.17
C VAL A 225 5.27 -6.65 5.58
N HIS A 226 5.17 -6.09 4.39
CA HIS A 226 6.28 -5.39 3.77
C HIS A 226 5.80 -4.16 2.99
N TRP A 227 6.70 -3.22 2.74
CA TRP A 227 6.45 -2.03 1.93
C TRP A 227 7.49 -1.91 0.83
N TYR A 228 7.14 -2.29 -0.38
CA TYR A 228 7.94 -1.95 -1.56
C TYR A 228 7.78 -0.47 -1.86
N LEU A 229 8.77 0.31 -1.46
CA LEU A 229 8.86 1.73 -1.79
C LEU A 229 9.01 1.88 -3.31
N SER A 230 8.36 2.90 -3.86
CA SER A 230 8.51 3.27 -5.26
C SER A 230 9.13 4.66 -5.39
N SER A 231 9.65 4.95 -6.57
CA SER A 231 10.15 6.25 -6.95
C SER A 231 9.43 6.75 -8.21
N GLN A 232 9.71 8.00 -8.60
CA GLN A 232 9.27 8.52 -9.90
C GLN A 232 10.10 7.98 -11.07
N SER A 233 11.20 7.27 -10.78
CA SER A 233 12.07 6.66 -11.77
C SER A 233 12.52 5.28 -11.28
N PRO A 234 11.62 4.25 -11.34
CA PRO A 234 11.97 2.89 -10.97
C PRO A 234 13.04 2.34 -11.89
N GLY A 235 13.92 1.48 -11.36
CA GLY A 235 15.07 0.95 -12.08
C GLY A 235 15.62 -0.32 -11.43
N ASN A 236 16.91 -0.30 -11.07
CA ASN A 236 17.65 -1.46 -10.60
C ASN A 236 17.04 -2.16 -9.37
N GLU A 237 16.31 -1.46 -8.51
CA GLU A 237 15.65 -2.08 -7.35
C GLU A 237 14.65 -3.15 -7.77
N LEU A 238 14.08 -3.08 -8.97
CA LEU A 238 13.14 -4.06 -9.48
C LEU A 238 13.79 -5.43 -9.71
N THR A 239 15.09 -5.46 -9.99
CA THR A 239 15.83 -6.71 -10.20
C THR A 239 15.90 -7.55 -8.94
N PHE A 240 16.18 -6.92 -7.79
CA PHE A 240 16.23 -7.60 -6.49
C PHE A 240 14.86 -7.97 -5.95
N ARG A 241 13.80 -7.26 -6.38
CA ARG A 241 12.44 -7.45 -5.87
C ARG A 241 11.63 -8.48 -6.63
N PHE A 242 11.81 -8.57 -7.95
CA PHE A 242 10.87 -9.32 -8.78
C PHE A 242 11.52 -10.23 -9.82
N MET A 243 12.81 -10.12 -10.14
CA MET A 243 13.44 -11.01 -11.10
C MET A 243 13.62 -12.43 -10.53
N SER A 244 13.56 -13.39 -11.43
CA SER A 244 13.61 -14.83 -11.12
C SER A 244 14.91 -15.26 -10.42
N ASN A 245 16.05 -14.67 -10.78
CA ASN A 245 17.33 -14.97 -10.16
C ASN A 245 17.39 -14.56 -8.68
N ALA A 246 16.71 -13.48 -8.28
CA ALA A 246 16.66 -13.02 -6.89
C ALA A 246 15.76 -13.91 -6.00
N ALA A 247 14.95 -14.78 -6.58
CA ALA A 247 13.99 -15.59 -5.81
C ALA A 247 14.63 -16.60 -4.87
N ASP A 248 15.82 -17.12 -5.20
CA ASP A 248 16.55 -18.09 -4.38
C ASP A 248 17.76 -17.50 -3.66
N GLU A 249 18.04 -16.20 -3.88
CA GLU A 249 19.14 -15.51 -3.23
C GLU A 249 18.73 -15.09 -1.82
N LEU A 250 19.36 -15.70 -0.80
CA LEU A 250 19.06 -15.39 0.60
C LEU A 250 19.33 -13.92 0.91
N GLY A 251 18.37 -13.29 1.56
CA GLY A 251 18.44 -11.88 1.90
C GLY A 251 18.11 -10.90 0.78
N ALA A 252 17.78 -11.39 -0.43
CA ALA A 252 17.24 -10.55 -1.49
C ALA A 252 15.80 -10.10 -1.19
N ASP A 253 15.38 -9.01 -1.83
CA ASP A 253 14.05 -8.41 -1.61
C ASP A 253 12.92 -9.13 -2.38
N ASN A 254 13.18 -10.27 -3.03
CA ASN A 254 12.13 -11.05 -3.67
C ASN A 254 11.32 -11.84 -2.63
N PHE A 255 10.64 -11.11 -1.74
CA PHE A 255 9.85 -11.68 -0.65
C PHE A 255 8.70 -12.58 -1.14
N ILE A 256 8.20 -12.33 -2.33
CA ILE A 256 7.15 -13.13 -2.97
C ILE A 256 7.66 -14.53 -3.33
N GLY A 257 8.92 -14.66 -3.75
CA GLY A 257 9.48 -15.86 -4.36
C GLY A 257 9.09 -15.99 -5.83
N LEU A 258 8.93 -14.85 -6.49
CA LEU A 258 8.49 -14.79 -7.88
C LEU A 258 9.58 -15.28 -8.83
N LYS A 259 9.21 -16.23 -9.71
CA LYS A 259 10.01 -16.70 -10.82
C LYS A 259 9.12 -16.68 -12.07
N ASP A 260 9.20 -15.58 -12.82
CA ASP A 260 8.37 -15.37 -13.99
C ASP A 260 9.22 -14.72 -15.11
N PRO A 261 9.53 -15.49 -16.18
CA PRO A 261 10.31 -14.95 -17.31
C PRO A 261 9.66 -13.77 -18.03
N ALA A 262 8.34 -13.61 -17.94
CA ALA A 262 7.67 -12.45 -18.51
C ALA A 262 7.93 -11.18 -17.65
N VAL A 263 7.95 -11.34 -16.33
CA VAL A 263 8.36 -10.26 -15.40
C VAL A 263 9.83 -9.89 -15.63
N ASP A 264 10.72 -10.88 -15.78
CA ASP A 264 12.14 -10.64 -16.09
C ASP A 264 12.31 -9.82 -17.37
N ALA A 265 11.57 -10.18 -18.42
CA ALA A 265 11.62 -9.47 -19.72
C ALA A 265 11.13 -8.02 -19.58
N LEU A 266 10.06 -7.77 -18.81
CA LEU A 266 9.52 -6.42 -18.59
C LEU A 266 10.48 -5.56 -17.74
N ILE A 267 11.13 -6.14 -16.74
CA ILE A 267 12.14 -5.43 -15.94
C ILE A 267 13.34 -5.07 -16.82
N ASN A 268 13.84 -6.00 -17.63
CA ASN A 268 14.91 -5.71 -18.57
C ASN A 268 14.54 -4.58 -19.56
N ARG A 269 13.26 -4.53 -19.99
CA ARG A 269 12.78 -3.42 -20.82
C ARG A 269 12.81 -2.09 -20.04
N ILE A 270 12.37 -2.08 -18.77
CA ILE A 270 12.42 -0.88 -17.91
C ILE A 270 13.86 -0.36 -17.78
N LEU A 271 14.83 -1.26 -17.62
CA LEU A 271 16.26 -0.88 -17.49
C LEU A 271 16.88 -0.33 -18.78
N ALA A 272 16.26 -0.63 -19.93
CA ALA A 272 16.75 -0.25 -21.26
C ALA A 272 15.97 0.92 -21.90
N VAL A 273 15.03 1.55 -21.19
CA VAL A 273 14.26 2.69 -21.73
C VAL A 273 15.13 3.96 -21.75
N GLU A 274 14.89 4.80 -22.74
CA GLU A 274 15.61 6.06 -22.93
C GLU A 274 14.73 7.28 -22.63
N THR A 275 13.42 7.11 -22.64
CA THR A 275 12.48 8.22 -22.46
C THR A 275 11.54 7.98 -21.28
N ARG A 276 10.98 9.08 -20.76
CA ARG A 276 9.98 9.04 -19.67
C ARG A 276 8.72 8.28 -20.07
N ASP A 277 8.24 8.42 -21.29
CA ASP A 277 7.02 7.78 -21.77
C ASP A 277 7.23 6.27 -21.92
N GLU A 278 8.39 5.83 -22.39
CA GLU A 278 8.75 4.40 -22.41
C GLU A 278 8.82 3.83 -20.99
N LEU A 279 9.41 4.57 -20.03
CA LEU A 279 9.48 4.16 -18.63
C LEU A 279 8.08 3.97 -18.04
N ILE A 280 7.18 4.93 -18.27
CA ILE A 280 5.79 4.84 -17.81
C ILE A 280 5.10 3.62 -18.43
N THR A 281 5.23 3.41 -19.72
CA THR A 281 4.60 2.31 -20.44
C THR A 281 5.11 0.95 -19.96
N ALA A 282 6.42 0.77 -19.86
CA ALA A 282 7.02 -0.48 -19.41
C ALA A 282 6.67 -0.78 -17.95
N SER A 283 6.67 0.25 -17.08
CA SER A 283 6.28 0.11 -15.69
C SER A 283 4.79 -0.24 -15.52
N ARG A 284 3.90 0.33 -16.34
CA ARG A 284 2.47 -0.05 -16.36
C ARG A 284 2.28 -1.50 -16.80
N ALA A 285 3.00 -1.96 -17.83
CA ALA A 285 2.96 -3.34 -18.26
C ALA A 285 3.40 -4.28 -17.12
N LEU A 286 4.49 -3.96 -16.42
CA LEU A 286 4.96 -4.72 -15.26
C LEU A 286 3.94 -4.71 -14.12
N ASP A 287 3.42 -3.53 -13.73
CA ASP A 287 2.42 -3.40 -12.66
C ASP A 287 1.17 -4.26 -12.95
N ARG A 288 0.72 -4.24 -14.19
CA ARG A 288 -0.41 -5.06 -14.65
C ARG A 288 -0.16 -6.54 -14.44
N VAL A 289 0.98 -7.05 -14.87
CA VAL A 289 1.34 -8.48 -14.71
C VAL A 289 1.42 -8.84 -13.22
N LEU A 290 2.12 -8.04 -12.41
CA LEU A 290 2.26 -8.30 -10.98
C LEU A 290 0.90 -8.30 -10.26
N ARG A 291 0.00 -7.39 -10.61
CA ARG A 291 -1.32 -7.29 -9.98
C ARG A 291 -2.23 -8.45 -10.33
N HIS A 292 -2.18 -8.95 -11.58
CA HIS A 292 -2.91 -10.17 -11.96
C HIS A 292 -2.37 -11.43 -11.27
N GLY A 293 -1.15 -11.40 -10.74
CA GLY A 293 -0.60 -12.47 -9.92
C GLY A 293 -1.18 -12.54 -8.51
N HIS A 294 -1.86 -11.49 -8.02
CA HIS A 294 -2.42 -11.41 -6.67
C HIS A 294 -1.41 -11.78 -5.56
N TYR A 295 -0.15 -11.37 -5.72
CA TYR A 295 0.93 -11.70 -4.78
C TYR A 295 0.85 -10.96 -3.45
N ALA A 296 0.00 -9.94 -3.37
CA ALA A 296 -0.12 -9.05 -2.25
C ALA A 296 -1.57 -8.67 -1.94
N ILE A 297 -1.87 -8.50 -0.66
CA ILE A 297 -3.10 -7.85 -0.20
C ILE A 297 -2.74 -6.41 0.14
N ALA A 298 -2.99 -5.51 -0.80
CA ALA A 298 -2.61 -4.12 -0.69
C ALA A 298 -3.22 -3.46 0.56
N HIS A 299 -2.43 -2.68 1.28
CA HIS A 299 -2.85 -1.89 2.41
C HIS A 299 -3.36 -0.51 1.96
N TRP A 300 -2.82 0.55 2.48
CA TRP A 300 -3.24 1.93 2.29
C TRP A 300 -2.04 2.86 2.23
N HIS A 301 -2.28 4.04 1.75
CA HIS A 301 -1.30 5.11 1.69
C HIS A 301 -1.93 6.44 2.08
N ASN A 302 -1.08 7.43 2.26
CA ASN A 302 -1.48 8.81 2.51
C ASN A 302 -0.96 9.70 1.37
N ASN A 303 -1.86 10.35 0.66
CA ASN A 303 -1.52 11.27 -0.43
C ASN A 303 -1.58 12.74 -0.01
N VAL A 304 -1.59 12.99 1.30
CA VAL A 304 -1.52 14.33 1.89
C VAL A 304 -0.48 14.37 3.00
N HIS A 305 0.20 15.48 3.15
CA HIS A 305 0.98 15.77 4.33
C HIS A 305 0.05 16.39 5.38
N ARG A 306 -0.10 15.70 6.52
CA ARG A 306 -0.85 16.20 7.68
C ARG A 306 0.06 17.04 8.53
N ILE A 307 -0.07 18.34 8.45
CA ILE A 307 0.82 19.27 9.13
C ILE A 307 0.08 20.16 10.10
N SER A 308 0.74 20.49 11.18
CA SER A 308 0.33 21.51 12.13
C SER A 308 1.48 22.47 12.38
N TYR A 309 1.18 23.75 12.44
CA TYR A 309 2.19 24.78 12.58
C TYR A 309 1.67 25.98 13.36
N ARG A 310 2.59 26.78 13.90
CA ARG A 310 2.28 27.96 14.68
C ARG A 310 1.82 29.10 13.79
N LYS A 311 0.83 29.87 14.25
CA LYS A 311 0.43 31.13 13.61
C LYS A 311 1.63 32.07 13.50
N GLY A 312 1.82 32.69 12.33
CA GLY A 312 2.96 33.53 12.02
C GLY A 312 4.00 32.84 11.12
N LEU A 313 3.93 31.52 10.96
CA LEU A 313 4.66 30.85 9.87
C LEU A 313 3.96 31.08 8.54
N GLY A 314 4.62 31.82 7.66
CA GLY A 314 4.22 32.02 6.27
C GLY A 314 4.73 30.89 5.38
N LYS A 315 4.04 30.63 4.28
CA LYS A 315 4.41 29.57 3.33
C LYS A 315 4.09 29.97 1.90
N PRO A 316 4.81 29.43 0.88
CA PRO A 316 4.45 29.63 -0.51
C PRO A 316 3.00 29.19 -0.80
N GLN A 317 2.32 29.89 -1.70
CA GLN A 317 0.98 29.50 -2.14
C GLN A 317 1.01 28.29 -3.06
N GLN A 318 2.03 28.20 -3.92
CA GLN A 318 2.22 27.07 -4.81
C GLN A 318 2.94 25.94 -4.06
N LEU A 319 2.33 24.76 -4.10
CA LEU A 319 2.94 23.55 -3.56
C LEU A 319 3.89 22.94 -4.59
N PRO A 320 5.02 22.37 -4.16
CA PRO A 320 5.81 21.51 -5.04
C PRO A 320 5.02 20.26 -5.44
N ASP A 321 5.27 19.71 -6.62
CA ASP A 321 4.66 18.45 -7.04
C ASP A 321 5.13 17.28 -6.18
N TYR A 322 6.44 17.26 -5.87
CA TYR A 322 7.09 16.23 -5.05
C TYR A 322 7.87 16.91 -3.93
N TYR A 323 7.55 16.59 -2.69
CA TYR A 323 8.21 17.17 -1.53
C TYR A 323 8.01 16.36 -0.25
N HIS A 324 8.97 16.44 0.66
CA HIS A 324 8.77 16.10 2.05
C HIS A 324 8.40 17.36 2.83
N SER A 325 7.38 17.31 3.64
CA SER A 325 6.86 18.50 4.32
C SER A 325 7.89 19.15 5.23
N GLU A 326 8.71 18.35 5.90
CA GLU A 326 9.76 18.82 6.80
C GLU A 326 10.86 19.58 6.07
N ASP A 327 11.34 19.03 4.94
CA ASP A 327 12.38 19.67 4.11
C ASP A 327 11.84 20.95 3.48
N TRP A 328 10.60 20.93 3.01
CA TRP A 328 9.98 22.09 2.39
C TRP A 328 9.74 23.23 3.40
N VAL A 329 9.37 22.91 4.64
CA VAL A 329 9.25 23.92 5.70
C VAL A 329 10.59 24.60 5.97
N VAL A 330 11.67 23.84 6.12
CA VAL A 330 13.01 24.39 6.36
C VAL A 330 13.51 25.22 5.18
N ALA A 331 13.24 24.79 3.97
CA ALA A 331 13.76 25.43 2.77
C ALA A 331 12.96 26.64 2.28
N ALA A 332 11.64 26.70 2.56
CA ALA A 332 10.74 27.63 1.86
C ALA A 332 9.77 28.40 2.74
N TRP A 333 9.62 28.07 4.02
CA TRP A 333 8.73 28.81 4.91
C TRP A 333 9.49 29.91 5.64
N TRP A 334 8.80 30.92 6.14
CA TRP A 334 9.36 32.08 6.84
C TRP A 334 8.51 32.49 8.04
N TRP A 335 9.11 33.17 8.98
CA TRP A 335 8.35 33.90 10.00
C TRP A 335 7.81 35.19 9.40
N ASP A 336 6.52 35.43 9.59
CA ASP A 336 5.89 36.67 9.20
C ASP A 336 5.94 37.66 10.35
N ASP A 337 6.90 38.58 10.29
CA ASP A 337 7.11 39.60 11.29
C ASP A 337 5.98 40.66 11.30
N ASN A 338 5.08 40.63 10.31
CA ASN A 338 3.93 41.53 10.21
C ASN A 338 2.61 40.79 9.99
N PRO A 339 2.00 40.22 11.06
CA PRO A 339 0.76 39.45 10.96
C PRO A 339 -0.47 40.24 10.48
N ARG A 340 -0.36 41.58 10.26
CA ARG A 340 -1.44 42.39 9.71
C ARG A 340 -1.50 42.41 8.18
N ALA A 341 -0.41 42.11 7.50
CA ALA A 341 -0.34 42.10 6.03
C ALA A 341 -1.13 40.95 5.38
N THR A 342 -1.18 39.79 6.04
CA THR A 342 -1.90 38.61 5.54
C THR A 342 -3.42 38.69 5.61
N ALA A 343 -3.97 39.54 6.48
CA ALA A 343 -5.43 39.74 6.61
C ALA A 343 -6.04 40.57 5.45
N SER A 344 -5.23 41.34 4.73
CA SER A 344 -5.72 42.18 3.62
C SER A 344 -5.82 41.44 2.28
N GLN A 345 -5.02 40.38 2.10
CA GLN A 345 -5.03 39.59 0.83
C GLN A 345 -6.21 38.63 0.73
N SER A 346 -6.80 38.20 1.86
CA SER A 346 -7.99 37.33 1.85
C SER A 346 -9.31 38.06 1.53
N LYS A 347 -9.34 39.41 1.52
CA LYS A 347 -10.54 40.20 1.19
C LYS A 347 -10.64 40.61 -0.28
N GLY A 348 -9.61 40.39 -1.09
CA GLY A 348 -9.56 40.79 -2.50
C GLY A 348 -10.08 39.75 -3.51
N ALA A 349 -10.41 38.53 -3.11
CA ALA A 349 -10.91 37.49 -4.00
C ALA A 349 -12.43 37.28 -3.84
N ARG A 350 -13.21 38.36 -4.10
CA ARG A 350 -14.66 38.23 -4.39
C ARG A 350 -14.95 38.96 -5.69
N ALA A 351 -15.24 38.16 -6.66
CA ALA A 351 -16.11 38.30 -7.83
C ALA A 351 -15.67 39.29 -8.95
N PRO A 352 -16.14 39.15 -10.19
CA PRO A 352 -17.53 38.84 -10.54
C PRO A 352 -17.78 37.41 -11.02
#